data_d9b090016a0acfa9d7b69edf1b3ad4b0
#
_entry.id   d9b090016a0acfa9d7b69edf1b3ad4b0
#
_cell.length_a   1.000
_cell.length_b   1.000
_cell.length_c   1.000
_cell.angle_alpha   90.00
_cell.angle_beta   90.00
_cell.angle_gamma   90.00
#
_symmetry.space_group_name_H-M   'P 1'
#
loop_
_entity.id
_entity.type
_entity.pdbx_description
1 polymer ?
#
loop_
_entity_poly.entity_id
_entity_poly.type
_entity_poly.pdbx_seq_one_letter_code
_entity_poly.pdbx_strand_id
1 'polypeptide(L)'
;MSAFINANIAPSIGITEEQAQLIDIAQNFCRDKSPIDKVRALLDDENGFDADVWQEIVELGWLGIGVPEEFGGIGLGLGEVVPIVEQMGRALMALPYVSTVLAGQAILRGGTEAQKNQYLPAIASGSAASLALCEDHADWELGNVSCTAVNTDDGLRLSGTKYLVTDAALAELIVVTLRYEDKPALVVVPRTAIPENALTREKVIDDTRRSYALALDGITIGQEALMDVSKTQDTLAHLELAASLLLAAEMCGGAYSVIDYTLDYLKARKQFGKLIGSYQSLKHTMVDAHMGYERARSHLYSAAYVFDQQGEGEIAVRMAKAEANEAFSFAADRAIQFHGGFGFTYDCDAQLYRRRAIWGSALHGDARYHRRKLAGLMF
;
A
#
# COMPACT_ATOMS: atom_id res chain seq x y z
N MET A 1 18.72 19.99 14.89
CA MET A 1 18.99 19.05 16.00
C MET A 1 17.64 18.61 16.55
N SER A 2 17.08 17.58 15.94
CA SER A 2 15.79 16.99 16.32
C SER A 2 16.00 16.22 17.64
N ALA A 3 15.76 16.88 18.78
CA ALA A 3 16.04 16.35 20.10
C ALA A 3 14.85 15.58 20.72
N PHE A 4 13.79 15.37 19.95
CA PHE A 4 12.59 14.69 20.46
C PHE A 4 12.27 13.35 19.83
N ILE A 5 12.97 13.00 18.74
CA ILE A 5 12.80 11.71 18.11
C ILE A 5 14.20 11.15 17.80
N ASN A 6 14.98 10.92 18.86
CA ASN A 6 16.12 10.03 18.74
C ASN A 6 15.57 8.62 18.56
N ALA A 7 15.93 8.00 17.45
CA ALA A 7 15.60 6.62 17.09
C ALA A 7 16.28 5.55 17.98
N ASN A 8 16.73 5.89 19.17
CA ASN A 8 16.95 4.94 20.24
C ASN A 8 15.61 4.66 20.91
N ILE A 9 14.66 4.14 20.11
CA ILE A 9 13.51 3.45 20.67
C ILE A 9 14.12 2.21 21.32
N ALA A 10 14.15 2.22 22.66
CA ALA A 10 14.24 0.98 23.44
C ALA A 10 13.27 -0.02 22.77
N PRO A 11 13.60 -1.31 22.68
CA PRO A 11 12.77 -2.29 22.00
C PRO A 11 11.33 -2.07 22.43
N SER A 12 10.54 -1.46 21.54
CA SER A 12 9.14 -1.20 21.82
C SER A 12 8.51 -2.57 21.93
N ILE A 13 7.69 -2.78 22.94
CA ILE A 13 6.91 -3.99 23.12
C ILE A 13 6.29 -4.36 21.75
N GLY A 14 6.70 -5.49 21.18
CA GLY A 14 6.15 -6.01 19.90
C GLY A 14 7.04 -5.87 18.64
N ILE A 15 8.26 -5.33 18.72
CA ILE A 15 9.21 -5.33 17.59
C ILE A 15 10.33 -6.33 17.88
N THR A 16 10.59 -7.28 16.97
CA THR A 16 11.71 -8.22 17.08
C THR A 16 13.05 -7.55 16.75
N GLU A 17 14.18 -8.20 17.06
CA GLU A 17 15.51 -7.68 16.71
C GLU A 17 15.67 -7.61 15.19
N GLU A 18 15.16 -8.60 14.46
CA GLU A 18 15.16 -8.65 13.00
C GLU A 18 14.35 -7.51 12.40
N GLN A 19 13.15 -7.24 12.95
CA GLN A 19 12.33 -6.11 12.51
C GLN A 19 13.02 -4.77 12.79
N ALA A 20 13.72 -4.63 13.91
CA ALA A 20 14.49 -3.42 14.22
C ALA A 20 15.60 -3.19 13.19
N GLN A 21 16.33 -4.25 12.80
CA GLN A 21 17.34 -4.16 11.75
C GLN A 21 16.75 -3.82 10.39
N LEU A 22 15.61 -4.42 10.01
CA LEU A 22 14.89 -4.08 8.79
C LEU A 22 14.43 -2.61 8.77
N ILE A 23 13.95 -2.10 9.91
CA ILE A 23 13.58 -0.67 10.04
C ILE A 23 14.79 0.22 9.75
N ASP A 24 15.95 -0.06 10.36
CA ASP A 24 17.15 0.76 10.19
C ASP A 24 17.66 0.73 8.74
N ILE A 25 17.69 -0.44 8.11
CA ILE A 25 18.09 -0.59 6.71
C ILE A 25 17.11 0.13 5.79
N ALA A 26 15.81 -0.10 5.96
CA ALA A 26 14.77 0.52 5.14
C ALA A 26 14.72 2.05 5.33
N GLN A 27 14.91 2.55 6.54
CA GLN A 27 14.95 3.98 6.83
C GLN A 27 16.10 4.67 6.10
N ASN A 28 17.30 4.11 6.18
CA ASN A 28 18.47 4.66 5.48
C ASN A 28 18.27 4.61 3.97
N PHE A 29 17.83 3.47 3.45
CA PHE A 29 17.57 3.28 2.03
C PHE A 29 16.52 4.27 1.50
N CYS A 30 15.36 4.35 2.13
CA CYS A 30 14.29 5.24 1.67
C CYS A 30 14.69 6.72 1.76
N ARG A 31 15.39 7.13 2.82
CA ARG A 31 15.91 8.50 2.95
C ARG A 31 16.87 8.86 1.81
N ASP A 32 17.79 7.95 1.48
CA ASP A 32 18.86 8.21 0.52
C ASP A 32 18.37 8.06 -0.93
N LYS A 33 17.40 7.17 -1.19
CA LYS A 33 16.90 6.86 -2.54
C LYS A 33 15.63 7.61 -2.93
N SER A 34 14.85 8.10 -1.98
CA SER A 34 13.62 8.86 -2.21
C SER A 34 13.60 10.21 -1.46
N PRO A 35 14.64 11.07 -1.59
CA PRO A 35 14.54 12.42 -1.08
C PRO A 35 13.44 13.19 -1.80
N ILE A 36 12.86 14.19 -1.15
CA ILE A 36 11.67 14.90 -1.64
C ILE A 36 11.84 15.50 -3.07
N ASP A 37 13.03 15.92 -3.41
CA ASP A 37 13.33 16.45 -4.75
C ASP A 37 13.20 15.35 -5.83
N LYS A 38 13.61 14.12 -5.53
CA LYS A 38 13.36 12.96 -6.41
C LYS A 38 11.88 12.63 -6.52
N VAL A 39 11.15 12.64 -5.39
CA VAL A 39 9.69 12.45 -5.40
C VAL A 39 9.03 13.46 -6.33
N ARG A 40 9.42 14.74 -6.23
CA ARG A 40 8.91 15.81 -7.11
C ARG A 40 9.26 15.60 -8.57
N ALA A 41 10.48 15.19 -8.87
CA ALA A 41 10.92 14.92 -10.24
C ALA A 41 10.10 13.78 -10.90
N LEU A 42 9.64 12.81 -10.12
CA LEU A 42 8.82 11.69 -10.61
C LEU A 42 7.33 12.07 -10.83
N LEU A 43 6.85 13.24 -10.38
CA LEU A 43 5.45 13.64 -10.58
C LEU A 43 5.11 13.77 -12.06
N ASP A 44 6.02 14.33 -12.85
CA ASP A 44 5.85 14.55 -14.29
C ASP A 44 6.36 13.39 -15.15
N ASP A 45 7.03 12.39 -14.54
CA ASP A 45 7.49 11.20 -15.24
C ASP A 45 6.32 10.29 -15.62
N GLU A 46 6.34 9.74 -16.82
CA GLU A 46 5.26 8.88 -17.31
C GLU A 46 5.13 7.60 -16.48
N ASN A 47 6.24 6.95 -16.18
CA ASN A 47 6.29 5.72 -15.39
C ASN A 47 6.14 6.01 -13.89
N GLY A 48 6.65 7.16 -13.44
CA GLY A 48 6.54 7.66 -12.07
C GLY A 48 7.32 6.86 -11.05
N PHE A 49 8.39 6.14 -11.47
CA PHE A 49 9.26 5.39 -10.59
C PHE A 49 10.71 5.40 -11.09
N ASP A 50 11.64 5.10 -10.19
CA ASP A 50 13.08 4.99 -10.49
C ASP A 50 13.43 3.50 -10.67
N ALA A 51 13.80 3.10 -11.89
CA ALA A 51 14.13 1.71 -12.21
C ALA A 51 15.41 1.21 -11.52
N ASP A 52 16.38 2.10 -11.29
CA ASP A 52 17.62 1.74 -10.58
C ASP A 52 17.31 1.43 -9.10
N VAL A 53 16.44 2.23 -8.48
CA VAL A 53 15.98 1.99 -7.11
C VAL A 53 15.17 0.69 -7.02
N TRP A 54 14.38 0.36 -8.04
CA TRP A 54 13.70 -0.93 -8.11
C TRP A 54 14.70 -2.10 -8.13
N GLN A 55 15.72 -2.01 -8.96
CA GLN A 55 16.76 -3.05 -9.03
C GLN A 55 17.50 -3.22 -7.69
N GLU A 56 17.80 -2.13 -6.99
CA GLU A 56 18.42 -2.21 -5.66
C GLU A 56 17.50 -2.91 -4.63
N ILE A 57 16.18 -2.70 -4.70
CA ILE A 57 15.20 -3.43 -3.85
C ILE A 57 15.20 -4.94 -4.15
N VAL A 58 15.32 -5.29 -5.43
CA VAL A 58 15.46 -6.70 -5.84
C VAL A 58 16.74 -7.31 -5.25
N GLU A 59 17.86 -6.61 -5.35
CA GLU A 59 19.16 -7.07 -4.80
C GLU A 59 19.13 -7.20 -3.26
N LEU A 60 18.36 -6.38 -2.57
CA LEU A 60 18.11 -6.50 -1.14
C LEU A 60 17.18 -7.67 -0.77
N GLY A 61 16.59 -8.34 -1.75
CA GLY A 61 15.69 -9.48 -1.54
C GLY A 61 14.32 -9.12 -0.96
N TRP A 62 13.94 -7.83 -0.95
CA TRP A 62 12.72 -7.39 -0.28
C TRP A 62 11.44 -7.95 -0.90
N LEU A 63 11.44 -8.26 -2.21
CA LEU A 63 10.30 -8.89 -2.87
C LEU A 63 10.11 -10.36 -2.47
N GLY A 64 11.18 -11.02 -2.04
CA GLY A 64 11.17 -12.41 -1.60
C GLY A 64 10.75 -12.61 -0.14
N ILE A 65 10.59 -11.55 0.66
CA ILE A 65 10.34 -11.68 2.11
C ILE A 65 9.11 -12.55 2.39
N GLY A 66 7.98 -12.26 1.76
CA GLY A 66 6.71 -12.97 1.93
C GLY A 66 6.52 -14.16 0.97
N VAL A 67 7.56 -14.59 0.26
CA VAL A 67 7.55 -15.74 -0.65
C VAL A 67 8.27 -16.91 0.04
N PRO A 68 7.69 -18.13 0.06
CA PRO A 68 8.34 -19.31 0.63
C PRO A 68 9.68 -19.65 -0.02
N GLU A 69 10.59 -20.28 0.73
CA GLU A 69 11.92 -20.69 0.26
C GLU A 69 11.85 -21.65 -0.95
N GLU A 70 10.86 -22.52 -0.98
CA GLU A 70 10.62 -23.45 -2.10
C GLU A 70 10.35 -22.75 -3.44
N PHE A 71 9.92 -21.48 -3.42
CA PHE A 71 9.70 -20.62 -4.59
C PHE A 71 10.78 -19.53 -4.71
N GLY A 72 11.93 -19.69 -4.04
CA GLY A 72 13.07 -18.77 -4.16
C GLY A 72 12.95 -17.50 -3.31
N GLY A 73 12.03 -17.47 -2.35
CA GLY A 73 11.90 -16.38 -1.38
C GLY A 73 12.67 -16.62 -0.09
N ILE A 74 12.38 -15.80 0.94
CA ILE A 74 13.01 -15.87 2.27
C ILE A 74 12.11 -16.66 3.25
N GLY A 75 10.84 -16.80 2.96
CA GLY A 75 9.89 -17.59 3.76
C GLY A 75 9.44 -16.92 5.07
N LEU A 76 9.57 -15.59 5.18
CA LEU A 76 9.05 -14.82 6.30
C LEU A 76 7.60 -14.43 6.06
N GLY A 77 6.89 -14.03 7.12
CA GLY A 77 5.50 -13.59 7.04
C GLY A 77 5.34 -12.19 6.47
N LEU A 78 4.09 -11.82 6.14
CA LEU A 78 3.77 -10.47 5.66
C LEU A 78 4.04 -9.40 6.73
N GLY A 79 4.04 -9.77 8.02
CA GLY A 79 4.41 -8.89 9.12
C GLY A 79 5.81 -8.29 8.98
N GLU A 80 6.75 -9.02 8.36
CA GLU A 80 8.12 -8.55 8.13
C GLU A 80 8.25 -7.58 6.94
N VAL A 81 7.21 -7.46 6.11
CA VAL A 81 7.11 -6.45 5.04
C VAL A 81 6.68 -5.08 5.61
N VAL A 82 5.95 -5.08 6.73
CA VAL A 82 5.40 -3.87 7.37
C VAL A 82 6.46 -2.81 7.67
N PRO A 83 7.62 -3.13 8.28
CA PRO A 83 8.68 -2.15 8.53
C PRO A 83 9.15 -1.43 7.27
N ILE A 84 9.31 -2.15 6.17
CA ILE A 84 9.77 -1.60 4.89
C ILE A 84 8.72 -0.63 4.32
N VAL A 85 7.46 -1.04 4.30
CA VAL A 85 6.37 -0.21 3.76
C VAL A 85 6.15 1.04 4.63
N GLU A 86 6.33 0.95 5.95
CA GLU A 86 6.31 2.14 6.84
C GLU A 86 7.38 3.16 6.42
N GLN A 87 8.61 2.72 6.13
CA GLN A 87 9.68 3.63 5.70
C GLN A 87 9.46 4.16 4.28
N MET A 88 8.92 3.35 3.36
CA MET A 88 8.49 3.83 2.04
C MET A 88 7.42 4.93 2.15
N GLY A 89 6.47 4.77 3.08
CA GLY A 89 5.46 5.78 3.38
C GLY A 89 6.05 7.08 3.90
N ARG A 90 7.08 7.01 4.76
CA ARG A 90 7.81 8.19 5.26
C ARG A 90 8.42 9.01 4.13
N ALA A 91 9.00 8.34 3.15
CA ALA A 91 9.71 8.95 2.03
C ALA A 91 8.82 9.24 0.82
N LEU A 92 7.49 8.99 0.89
CA LEU A 92 6.56 9.05 -0.25
C LEU A 92 7.07 8.25 -1.46
N MET A 93 7.83 7.17 -1.21
CA MET A 93 8.48 6.39 -2.26
C MET A 93 7.45 5.83 -3.25
N ALA A 94 7.70 6.04 -4.54
CA ALA A 94 6.86 5.61 -5.63
C ALA A 94 7.51 4.42 -6.35
N LEU A 95 7.12 3.21 -5.97
CA LEU A 95 7.59 1.94 -6.56
C LEU A 95 6.42 0.95 -6.60
N PRO A 96 6.41 -0.01 -7.55
CA PRO A 96 5.39 -1.05 -7.62
C PRO A 96 5.60 -2.16 -6.56
N TYR A 97 6.10 -1.80 -5.37
CA TYR A 97 6.46 -2.76 -4.33
C TYR A 97 5.22 -3.37 -3.67
N VAL A 98 4.31 -2.54 -3.17
CA VAL A 98 3.11 -3.02 -2.47
C VAL A 98 2.19 -3.79 -3.42
N SER A 99 1.98 -3.30 -4.65
CA SER A 99 1.19 -3.99 -5.67
C SER A 99 1.77 -5.36 -6.02
N THR A 100 3.11 -5.46 -6.14
CA THR A 100 3.82 -6.71 -6.44
C THR A 100 3.72 -7.70 -5.28
N VAL A 101 3.95 -7.26 -4.04
CA VAL A 101 3.82 -8.11 -2.84
C VAL A 101 2.40 -8.66 -2.73
N LEU A 102 1.38 -7.83 -2.93
CA LEU A 102 -0.03 -8.26 -2.86
C LEU A 102 -0.38 -9.25 -3.97
N ALA A 103 0.11 -9.04 -5.21
CA ALA A 103 -0.07 -10.00 -6.30
C ALA A 103 0.62 -11.34 -5.99
N GLY A 104 1.81 -11.31 -5.39
CA GLY A 104 2.50 -12.49 -4.88
C GLY A 104 1.68 -13.24 -3.84
N GLN A 105 1.07 -12.52 -2.89
CA GLN A 105 0.16 -13.12 -1.89
C GLN A 105 -1.08 -13.74 -2.53
N ALA A 106 -1.66 -13.11 -3.56
CA ALA A 106 -2.77 -13.68 -4.31
C ALA A 106 -2.40 -15.05 -4.92
N ILE A 107 -1.26 -15.10 -5.61
CA ILE A 107 -0.77 -16.32 -6.27
C ILE A 107 -0.40 -17.39 -5.23
N LEU A 108 0.25 -17.01 -4.14
CA LEU A 108 0.63 -17.93 -3.07
C LEU A 108 -0.59 -18.62 -2.45
N ARG A 109 -1.66 -17.89 -2.19
CA ARG A 109 -2.88 -18.39 -1.55
C ARG A 109 -3.82 -19.10 -2.51
N GLY A 110 -4.07 -18.51 -3.67
CA GLY A 110 -5.10 -18.96 -4.62
C GLY A 110 -4.58 -19.58 -5.90
N GLY A 111 -3.28 -19.53 -6.19
CA GLY A 111 -2.68 -20.11 -7.39
C GLY A 111 -2.67 -21.63 -7.38
N THR A 112 -2.71 -22.22 -8.58
CA THR A 112 -2.36 -23.62 -8.77
C THR A 112 -0.86 -23.83 -8.54
N GLU A 113 -0.42 -25.06 -8.29
CA GLU A 113 1.01 -25.34 -8.10
C GLU A 113 1.85 -24.94 -9.34
N ALA A 114 1.31 -25.09 -10.54
CA ALA A 114 1.97 -24.64 -11.77
C ALA A 114 2.16 -23.10 -11.76
N GLN A 115 1.12 -22.35 -11.39
CA GLN A 115 1.18 -20.89 -11.31
C GLN A 115 2.15 -20.41 -10.20
N LYS A 116 2.14 -21.05 -9.04
CA LYS A 116 3.08 -20.73 -7.96
C LYS A 116 4.54 -20.94 -8.41
N ASN A 117 4.84 -22.11 -9.00
CA ASN A 117 6.17 -22.43 -9.52
C ASN A 117 6.62 -21.50 -10.66
N GLN A 118 5.69 -20.96 -11.44
CA GLN A 118 5.99 -20.04 -12.52
C GLN A 118 6.19 -18.60 -12.05
N TYR A 119 5.29 -18.08 -11.23
CA TYR A 119 5.21 -16.64 -10.97
C TYR A 119 5.90 -16.20 -9.68
N LEU A 120 5.90 -17.02 -8.62
CA LEU A 120 6.51 -16.61 -7.35
C LEU A 120 8.02 -16.42 -7.44
N PRO A 121 8.80 -17.31 -8.11
CA PRO A 121 10.22 -17.07 -8.34
C PRO A 121 10.50 -15.83 -9.19
N ALA A 122 9.66 -15.56 -10.21
CA ALA A 122 9.79 -14.37 -11.04
C ALA A 122 9.57 -13.09 -10.21
N ILE A 123 8.52 -13.05 -9.36
CA ILE A 123 8.24 -11.95 -8.45
C ILE A 123 9.40 -11.74 -7.47
N ALA A 124 9.89 -12.81 -6.84
CA ALA A 124 11.04 -12.73 -5.91
C ALA A 124 12.30 -12.20 -6.59
N SER A 125 12.44 -12.42 -7.91
CA SER A 125 13.55 -11.97 -8.74
C SER A 125 13.33 -10.61 -9.41
N GLY A 126 12.22 -9.89 -9.12
CA GLY A 126 12.03 -8.52 -9.58
C GLY A 126 10.93 -8.30 -10.62
N SER A 127 10.22 -9.34 -11.04
CA SER A 127 9.07 -9.18 -11.93
C SER A 127 7.95 -8.41 -11.21
N ALA A 128 7.65 -7.21 -11.69
CA ALA A 128 6.60 -6.39 -11.11
C ALA A 128 5.21 -6.97 -11.42
N ALA A 129 4.31 -6.89 -10.44
CA ALA A 129 2.96 -7.42 -10.57
C ALA A 129 1.92 -6.48 -9.95
N SER A 130 0.67 -6.62 -10.35
CA SER A 130 -0.42 -5.80 -9.82
C SER A 130 -1.70 -6.61 -9.60
N LEU A 131 -2.66 -5.94 -8.92
CA LEU A 131 -4.00 -6.48 -8.66
C LEU A 131 -5.07 -5.60 -9.30
N ALA A 132 -6.01 -6.20 -9.99
CA ALA A 132 -7.18 -5.55 -10.55
C ALA A 132 -8.46 -6.07 -9.86
N LEU A 133 -8.80 -5.44 -8.72
CA LEU A 133 -9.88 -5.89 -7.82
C LEU A 133 -11.12 -5.00 -7.89
N CYS A 134 -10.94 -3.68 -8.05
CA CYS A 134 -11.99 -2.68 -7.96
C CYS A 134 -12.76 -2.53 -9.27
N GLU A 135 -14.07 -2.28 -9.18
CA GLU A 135 -14.94 -1.94 -10.29
C GLU A 135 -15.56 -0.53 -10.10
N ASP A 136 -16.43 -0.09 -10.99
CA ASP A 136 -16.95 1.28 -11.04
C ASP A 136 -17.76 1.69 -9.79
N HIS A 137 -18.37 0.73 -9.10
CA HIS A 137 -19.07 0.98 -7.85
C HIS A 137 -18.12 1.26 -6.66
N ALA A 138 -16.81 1.05 -6.84
CA ALA A 138 -15.75 1.37 -5.87
C ALA A 138 -16.03 0.84 -4.44
N ASP A 139 -16.72 -0.27 -4.32
CA ASP A 139 -16.87 -0.95 -3.05
C ASP A 139 -15.69 -1.91 -2.81
N TRP A 140 -15.31 -2.10 -1.55
CA TRP A 140 -14.20 -2.96 -1.17
C TRP A 140 -14.67 -4.33 -0.69
N GLU A 141 -15.90 -4.73 -1.05
CA GLU A 141 -16.40 -6.10 -0.89
C GLU A 141 -15.90 -6.92 -2.09
N LEU A 142 -14.68 -7.44 -2.00
CA LEU A 142 -13.94 -8.05 -3.13
C LEU A 142 -14.65 -9.24 -3.79
N GLY A 143 -15.65 -9.80 -3.14
CA GLY A 143 -16.52 -10.84 -3.74
C GLY A 143 -17.66 -10.28 -4.59
N ASN A 144 -17.91 -8.95 -4.55
CA ASN A 144 -18.94 -8.29 -5.36
C ASN A 144 -18.36 -7.92 -6.74
N VAL A 145 -18.43 -8.85 -7.68
CA VAL A 145 -17.75 -8.76 -8.97
C VAL A 145 -18.75 -8.87 -10.11
N SER A 146 -18.70 -7.94 -11.06
CA SER A 146 -19.51 -7.92 -12.28
C SER A 146 -18.72 -8.24 -13.56
N CYS A 147 -17.40 -7.95 -13.59
CA CYS A 147 -16.54 -8.42 -14.69
C CYS A 147 -16.61 -9.94 -14.82
N THR A 148 -16.53 -10.47 -16.04
CA THR A 148 -16.76 -11.90 -16.30
C THR A 148 -15.61 -12.56 -17.06
N ALA A 149 -15.46 -13.88 -16.86
CA ALA A 149 -14.73 -14.76 -17.75
C ALA A 149 -15.67 -15.86 -18.24
N VAL A 150 -15.65 -16.11 -19.54
CA VAL A 150 -16.48 -17.11 -20.20
C VAL A 150 -15.60 -18.06 -20.99
N ASN A 151 -15.85 -19.37 -20.83
CA ASN A 151 -15.19 -20.40 -21.64
C ASN A 151 -15.55 -20.25 -23.11
N THR A 152 -14.53 -20.31 -23.96
CA THR A 152 -14.63 -20.34 -25.41
C THR A 152 -13.71 -21.44 -25.95
N ASP A 153 -13.82 -21.75 -27.26
CA ASP A 153 -12.93 -22.74 -27.90
C ASP A 153 -11.45 -22.31 -27.86
N ASP A 154 -11.17 -20.98 -27.74
CA ASP A 154 -9.83 -20.40 -27.72
C ASP A 154 -9.33 -20.15 -26.29
N GLY A 155 -10.10 -20.46 -25.25
CA GLY A 155 -9.75 -20.22 -23.83
C GLY A 155 -10.78 -19.42 -23.06
N LEU A 156 -10.33 -18.62 -22.09
CA LEU A 156 -11.16 -17.73 -21.27
C LEU A 156 -11.25 -16.35 -21.90
N ARG A 157 -12.43 -15.94 -22.35
CA ARG A 157 -12.70 -14.59 -22.82
C ARG A 157 -13.15 -13.72 -21.63
N LEU A 158 -12.44 -12.62 -21.42
CA LEU A 158 -12.71 -11.68 -20.34
C LEU A 158 -13.61 -10.54 -20.82
N SER A 159 -14.41 -9.96 -19.91
CA SER A 159 -15.25 -8.79 -20.20
C SER A 159 -15.41 -7.90 -18.97
N GLY A 160 -15.56 -6.59 -19.22
CA GLY A 160 -15.75 -5.54 -18.21
C GLY A 160 -14.54 -4.65 -18.06
N THR A 161 -14.54 -3.82 -17.01
CA THR A 161 -13.45 -2.88 -16.73
C THR A 161 -13.11 -2.88 -15.25
N LYS A 162 -11.82 -2.93 -14.94
CA LYS A 162 -11.29 -2.75 -13.60
C LYS A 162 -10.74 -1.34 -13.47
N TYR A 163 -10.88 -0.77 -12.28
CA TYR A 163 -10.43 0.58 -11.93
C TYR A 163 -9.44 0.54 -10.76
N LEU A 164 -8.74 1.62 -10.56
CA LEU A 164 -7.77 1.77 -9.49
C LEU A 164 -6.70 0.68 -9.49
N VAL A 165 -6.30 0.20 -10.69
CA VAL A 165 -5.25 -0.80 -10.85
C VAL A 165 -3.91 -0.09 -10.70
N THR A 166 -3.34 -0.16 -9.50
CA THR A 166 -2.10 0.55 -9.16
C THR A 166 -0.91 -0.08 -9.88
N ASP A 167 -0.05 0.75 -10.46
CA ASP A 167 1.20 0.35 -11.14
C ASP A 167 1.01 -0.61 -12.34
N ALA A 168 -0.19 -0.69 -12.92
CA ALA A 168 -0.51 -1.65 -13.97
C ALA A 168 0.36 -1.56 -15.23
N ALA A 169 0.84 -0.35 -15.58
CA ALA A 169 1.71 -0.18 -16.75
C ALA A 169 3.11 -0.81 -16.56
N LEU A 170 3.56 -0.96 -15.32
CA LEU A 170 4.84 -1.56 -14.94
C LEU A 170 4.74 -3.07 -14.72
N ALA A 171 3.52 -3.59 -14.54
CA ALA A 171 3.29 -4.98 -14.18
C ALA A 171 3.51 -5.91 -15.37
N GLU A 172 4.29 -6.97 -15.17
CA GLU A 172 4.45 -8.07 -16.14
C GLU A 172 3.29 -9.06 -16.06
N LEU A 173 2.56 -9.06 -14.97
CA LEU A 173 1.32 -9.80 -14.78
C LEU A 173 0.35 -9.03 -13.88
N ILE A 174 -0.95 -9.23 -14.10
CA ILE A 174 -2.01 -8.67 -13.27
C ILE A 174 -2.93 -9.80 -12.82
N VAL A 175 -3.14 -9.90 -11.49
CA VAL A 175 -4.17 -10.79 -10.94
C VAL A 175 -5.50 -10.06 -10.94
N VAL A 176 -6.49 -10.62 -11.61
CA VAL A 176 -7.80 -9.99 -11.87
C VAL A 176 -8.90 -10.77 -11.18
N THR A 177 -9.77 -10.09 -10.41
CA THR A 177 -11.03 -10.70 -9.94
C THR A 177 -12.09 -10.62 -11.03
N LEU A 178 -12.87 -11.69 -11.17
CA LEU A 178 -13.99 -11.74 -12.12
C LEU A 178 -15.00 -12.80 -11.69
N ARG A 179 -16.12 -12.88 -12.39
CA ARG A 179 -17.10 -13.93 -12.21
C ARG A 179 -16.86 -15.00 -13.28
N TYR A 180 -16.69 -16.23 -12.80
CA TYR A 180 -16.57 -17.42 -13.61
C TYR A 180 -17.61 -18.44 -13.11
N GLU A 181 -18.46 -18.96 -14.01
CA GLU A 181 -19.57 -19.88 -13.66
C GLU A 181 -20.42 -19.37 -12.47
N ASP A 182 -20.81 -18.07 -12.54
CA ASP A 182 -21.59 -17.35 -11.53
C ASP A 182 -20.97 -17.23 -10.14
N LYS A 183 -19.68 -17.53 -9.99
CA LYS A 183 -18.92 -17.39 -8.74
C LYS A 183 -17.73 -16.43 -8.91
N PRO A 184 -17.32 -15.72 -7.88
CA PRO A 184 -16.06 -15.01 -7.88
C PRO A 184 -14.90 -15.96 -8.18
N ALA A 185 -13.98 -15.54 -9.03
CA ALA A 185 -12.76 -16.24 -9.37
C ALA A 185 -11.61 -15.25 -9.56
N LEU A 186 -10.40 -15.78 -9.61
CA LEU A 186 -9.18 -15.04 -9.87
C LEU A 186 -8.51 -15.62 -11.13
N VAL A 187 -7.97 -14.76 -11.97
CA VAL A 187 -7.15 -15.16 -13.11
C VAL A 187 -5.83 -14.39 -13.10
N VAL A 188 -4.77 -15.00 -13.59
CA VAL A 188 -3.49 -14.34 -13.83
C VAL A 188 -3.42 -13.94 -15.30
N VAL A 189 -3.39 -12.64 -15.57
CA VAL A 189 -3.31 -12.09 -16.93
C VAL A 189 -1.89 -11.60 -17.17
N PRO A 190 -1.10 -12.25 -18.03
CA PRO A 190 0.24 -11.78 -18.38
C PRO A 190 0.17 -10.49 -19.19
N ARG A 191 1.15 -9.61 -19.06
CA ARG A 191 1.22 -8.32 -19.77
C ARG A 191 1.11 -8.48 -21.28
N THR A 192 1.65 -9.57 -21.81
CA THR A 192 1.62 -9.90 -23.25
C THR A 192 0.22 -10.16 -23.80
N ALA A 193 -0.75 -10.51 -22.94
CA ALA A 193 -2.14 -10.69 -23.32
C ALA A 193 -2.96 -9.39 -23.23
N ILE A 194 -2.42 -8.32 -22.67
CA ILE A 194 -3.09 -7.04 -22.47
C ILE A 194 -2.74 -6.10 -23.63
N PRO A 195 -3.70 -5.72 -24.51
CA PRO A 195 -3.46 -4.72 -25.55
C PRO A 195 -3.02 -3.37 -24.94
N GLU A 196 -2.19 -2.62 -25.66
CA GLU A 196 -1.73 -1.31 -25.17
C GLU A 196 -2.87 -0.34 -24.84
N ASN A 197 -3.90 -0.33 -25.66
CA ASN A 197 -5.07 0.53 -25.48
C ASN A 197 -6.06 0.03 -24.41
N ALA A 198 -5.82 -1.13 -23.81
CA ALA A 198 -6.64 -1.64 -22.70
C ALA A 198 -6.32 -1.00 -21.35
N LEU A 199 -5.15 -0.39 -21.23
CA LEU A 199 -4.75 0.37 -20.04
C LEU A 199 -4.92 1.87 -20.27
N THR A 200 -5.75 2.51 -19.46
CA THR A 200 -5.94 3.96 -19.50
C THR A 200 -5.54 4.54 -18.15
N ARG A 201 -4.56 5.48 -18.16
CA ARG A 201 -4.11 6.15 -16.93
C ARG A 201 -5.25 6.97 -16.31
N GLU A 202 -5.51 6.77 -15.04
CA GLU A 202 -6.47 7.54 -14.26
C GLU A 202 -5.82 8.77 -13.63
N LYS A 203 -6.54 9.87 -13.58
CA LYS A 203 -6.14 11.04 -12.80
C LYS A 203 -6.64 10.89 -11.37
N VAL A 204 -5.73 10.56 -10.46
CA VAL A 204 -6.02 10.40 -9.04
C VAL A 204 -5.54 11.59 -8.22
N ILE A 205 -5.99 11.70 -6.96
CA ILE A 205 -5.65 12.84 -6.10
C ILE A 205 -4.17 12.87 -5.71
N ASP A 206 -3.52 11.72 -5.59
CA ASP A 206 -2.10 11.59 -5.26
C ASP A 206 -1.26 11.47 -6.55
N ASP A 207 -0.67 12.58 -6.96
CA ASP A 207 0.16 12.64 -8.17
C ASP A 207 1.44 11.78 -8.07
N THR A 208 1.81 11.32 -6.88
CA THR A 208 2.94 10.39 -6.69
C THR A 208 2.58 8.94 -6.98
N ARG A 209 1.29 8.64 -7.27
CA ARG A 209 0.80 7.30 -7.59
C ARG A 209 0.38 7.20 -9.06
N ARG A 210 0.52 6.01 -9.60
CA ARG A 210 0.04 5.65 -10.94
C ARG A 210 -1.10 4.64 -10.81
N SER A 211 -2.26 5.03 -11.30
CA SER A 211 -3.48 4.22 -11.30
C SER A 211 -4.01 4.11 -12.71
N TYR A 212 -4.60 2.96 -13.02
CA TYR A 212 -5.10 2.68 -14.37
C TYR A 212 -6.48 2.04 -14.31
N ALA A 213 -7.30 2.37 -15.31
CA ALA A 213 -8.43 1.55 -15.71
C ALA A 213 -7.92 0.47 -16.67
N LEU A 214 -8.33 -0.78 -16.45
CA LEU A 214 -8.01 -1.93 -17.28
C LEU A 214 -9.30 -2.44 -17.96
N ALA A 215 -9.44 -2.21 -19.25
CA ALA A 215 -10.51 -2.78 -20.06
C ALA A 215 -10.19 -4.24 -20.36
N LEU A 216 -11.09 -5.14 -19.96
CA LEU A 216 -10.94 -6.58 -20.15
C LEU A 216 -11.53 -7.07 -21.47
N ASP A 217 -12.39 -6.26 -22.11
CA ASP A 217 -13.05 -6.63 -23.36
C ASP A 217 -12.03 -6.89 -24.49
N GLY A 218 -12.15 -8.04 -25.11
CA GLY A 218 -11.25 -8.48 -26.18
C GLY A 218 -10.00 -9.22 -25.68
N ILE A 219 -9.79 -9.35 -24.36
CA ILE A 219 -8.72 -10.18 -23.82
C ILE A 219 -9.19 -11.63 -23.78
N THR A 220 -8.42 -12.53 -24.41
CA THR A 220 -8.59 -13.99 -24.32
C THR A 220 -7.30 -14.60 -23.79
N ILE A 221 -7.39 -15.44 -22.77
CA ILE A 221 -6.27 -16.11 -22.09
C ILE A 221 -6.52 -17.61 -22.02
N GLY A 222 -5.48 -18.41 -21.88
CA GLY A 222 -5.62 -19.85 -21.72
C GLY A 222 -6.33 -20.26 -20.42
N GLN A 223 -6.85 -21.46 -20.38
CA GLN A 223 -7.53 -22.02 -19.19
C GLN A 223 -6.60 -22.11 -17.98
N GLU A 224 -5.31 -22.27 -18.19
CA GLU A 224 -4.25 -22.31 -17.17
C GLU A 224 -4.10 -20.99 -16.42
N ALA A 225 -4.66 -19.89 -16.92
CA ALA A 225 -4.68 -18.59 -16.24
C ALA A 225 -5.68 -18.56 -15.08
N LEU A 226 -6.70 -19.45 -15.08
CA LEU A 226 -7.65 -19.54 -13.98
C LEU A 226 -6.95 -20.10 -12.74
N MET A 227 -7.05 -19.36 -11.64
CA MET A 227 -6.56 -19.80 -10.34
C MET A 227 -7.51 -20.86 -9.73
N ASP A 228 -7.12 -21.44 -8.62
CA ASP A 228 -7.95 -22.44 -7.93
C ASP A 228 -9.24 -21.80 -7.40
N VAL A 229 -10.35 -22.04 -8.08
CA VAL A 229 -11.67 -21.46 -7.76
C VAL A 229 -12.11 -21.84 -6.34
N SER A 230 -11.71 -23.01 -5.83
CA SER A 230 -12.07 -23.46 -4.48
C SER A 230 -11.43 -22.61 -3.38
N LYS A 231 -10.31 -21.95 -3.67
CA LYS A 231 -9.55 -21.06 -2.76
C LYS A 231 -9.89 -19.58 -2.91
N THR A 232 -10.73 -19.21 -3.88
CA THR A 232 -10.97 -17.81 -4.21
C THR A 232 -11.47 -17.00 -3.01
N GLN A 233 -12.46 -17.50 -2.29
CA GLN A 233 -13.05 -16.77 -1.16
C GLN A 233 -12.01 -16.49 -0.06
N ASP A 234 -11.22 -17.48 0.32
CA ASP A 234 -10.18 -17.33 1.34
C ASP A 234 -9.06 -16.41 0.84
N THR A 235 -8.72 -16.50 -0.45
CA THR A 235 -7.72 -15.62 -1.06
C THR A 235 -8.17 -14.15 -1.05
N LEU A 236 -9.42 -13.86 -1.41
CA LEU A 236 -9.97 -12.51 -1.38
C LEU A 236 -10.04 -11.95 0.03
N ALA A 237 -10.45 -12.76 1.01
CA ALA A 237 -10.43 -12.35 2.42
C ALA A 237 -9.02 -12.04 2.92
N HIS A 238 -8.03 -12.87 2.56
CA HIS A 238 -6.64 -12.62 2.88
C HIS A 238 -6.13 -11.33 2.22
N LEU A 239 -6.43 -11.11 0.93
CA LEU A 239 -6.00 -9.91 0.20
C LEU A 239 -6.58 -8.62 0.77
N GLU A 240 -7.85 -8.62 1.19
CA GLU A 240 -8.47 -7.48 1.87
C GLU A 240 -7.68 -7.07 3.11
N LEU A 241 -7.29 -8.06 3.93
CA LEU A 241 -6.53 -7.81 5.15
C LEU A 241 -5.07 -7.46 4.85
N ALA A 242 -4.41 -8.17 3.94
CA ALA A 242 -3.03 -7.89 3.53
C ALA A 242 -2.87 -6.47 2.98
N ALA A 243 -3.76 -6.06 2.07
CA ALA A 243 -3.76 -4.72 1.52
C ALA A 243 -4.03 -3.65 2.59
N SER A 244 -4.97 -3.91 3.51
CA SER A 244 -5.26 -3.02 4.63
C SER A 244 -4.07 -2.87 5.58
N LEU A 245 -3.35 -3.95 5.87
CA LEU A 245 -2.15 -3.94 6.73
C LEU A 245 -1.02 -3.11 6.09
N LEU A 246 -0.67 -3.40 4.84
CA LEU A 246 0.42 -2.68 4.16
C LEU A 246 0.09 -1.21 3.93
N LEU A 247 -1.17 -0.89 3.62
CA LEU A 247 -1.60 0.50 3.49
C LEU A 247 -1.59 1.24 4.83
N ALA A 248 -1.95 0.56 5.94
CA ALA A 248 -1.81 1.13 7.29
C ALA A 248 -0.34 1.43 7.62
N ALA A 249 0.59 0.57 7.21
CA ALA A 249 2.03 0.80 7.38
C ALA A 249 2.49 2.05 6.62
N GLU A 250 2.13 2.17 5.35
CA GLU A 250 2.43 3.34 4.53
C GLU A 250 1.86 4.64 5.16
N MET A 251 0.63 4.58 5.65
CA MET A 251 -0.04 5.72 6.28
C MET A 251 0.60 6.12 7.61
N CYS A 252 1.05 5.17 8.41
CA CYS A 252 1.83 5.46 9.63
C CYS A 252 3.14 6.17 9.28
N GLY A 253 3.85 5.69 8.27
CA GLY A 253 5.06 6.34 7.78
C GLY A 253 4.83 7.79 7.34
N GLY A 254 3.80 8.00 6.51
CA GLY A 254 3.40 9.34 6.04
C GLY A 254 3.00 10.28 7.18
N ALA A 255 2.25 9.76 8.17
CA ALA A 255 1.86 10.53 9.36
C ALA A 255 3.08 11.02 10.15
N TYR A 256 4.06 10.13 10.39
CA TYR A 256 5.31 10.49 11.04
C TYR A 256 6.02 11.65 10.33
N SER A 257 6.25 11.50 9.03
CA SER A 257 7.03 12.47 8.27
C SER A 257 6.34 13.82 8.15
N VAL A 258 5.04 13.86 7.98
CA VAL A 258 4.31 15.14 7.91
C VAL A 258 4.26 15.85 9.27
N ILE A 259 4.25 15.11 10.37
CA ILE A 259 4.37 15.66 11.72
C ILE A 259 5.75 16.29 11.88
N ASP A 260 6.83 15.57 11.57
CA ASP A 260 8.21 16.04 11.71
C ASP A 260 8.46 17.29 10.85
N TYR A 261 8.06 17.25 9.56
CA TYR A 261 8.11 18.39 8.65
C TYR A 261 7.38 19.62 9.21
N THR A 262 6.21 19.42 9.80
CA THR A 262 5.44 20.51 10.40
C THR A 262 6.12 21.06 11.64
N LEU A 263 6.68 20.20 12.51
CA LEU A 263 7.40 20.62 13.72
C LEU A 263 8.61 21.48 13.36
N ASP A 264 9.36 21.14 12.32
CA ASP A 264 10.51 21.93 11.88
C ASP A 264 10.08 23.32 11.39
N TYR A 265 8.98 23.41 10.64
CA TYR A 265 8.41 24.70 10.25
C TYR A 265 7.98 25.52 11.48
N LEU A 266 7.29 24.93 12.45
CA LEU A 266 6.85 25.61 13.67
C LEU A 266 8.02 26.13 14.53
N LYS A 267 9.16 25.44 14.50
CA LYS A 267 10.40 25.84 15.20
C LYS A 267 11.17 26.95 14.48
N ALA A 268 10.94 27.16 13.19
CA ALA A 268 11.66 28.14 12.37
C ALA A 268 10.85 29.42 12.11
N ARG A 269 9.55 29.30 11.85
CA ARG A 269 8.67 30.40 11.45
C ARG A 269 8.35 31.34 12.60
N LYS A 270 8.48 32.66 12.34
CA LYS A 270 8.11 33.71 13.31
C LYS A 270 6.86 34.46 12.83
N GLN A 271 5.92 34.71 13.73
CA GLN A 271 4.77 35.60 13.57
C GLN A 271 4.45 36.25 14.92
N PHE A 272 3.95 37.50 14.88
CA PHE A 272 3.63 38.29 16.07
C PHE A 272 4.80 38.39 17.07
N GLY A 273 6.02 38.51 16.56
CA GLY A 273 7.25 38.66 17.33
C GLY A 273 7.80 37.37 17.99
N LYS A 274 7.19 36.21 17.75
CA LYS A 274 7.56 34.92 18.34
C LYS A 274 7.65 33.82 17.30
N LEU A 275 8.37 32.72 17.65
CA LEU A 275 8.26 31.47 16.91
C LEU A 275 6.83 30.95 17.04
N ILE A 276 6.22 30.55 15.93
CA ILE A 276 4.82 30.10 15.96
C ILE A 276 4.63 28.81 16.77
N GLY A 277 5.64 27.95 16.84
CA GLY A 277 5.67 26.78 17.73
C GLY A 277 5.67 27.12 19.23
N SER A 278 5.79 28.40 19.64
CA SER A 278 5.64 28.79 21.03
C SER A 278 4.19 28.91 21.49
N TYR A 279 3.24 29.01 20.56
CA TYR A 279 1.81 29.13 20.88
C TYR A 279 1.21 27.78 21.30
N GLN A 280 0.50 27.77 22.44
CA GLN A 280 -0.08 26.54 23.01
C GLN A 280 -1.09 25.87 22.09
N SER A 281 -1.90 26.64 21.35
CA SER A 281 -2.88 26.12 20.41
C SER A 281 -2.25 25.25 19.32
N LEU A 282 -1.03 25.59 18.85
CA LEU A 282 -0.29 24.79 17.89
C LEU A 282 0.41 23.61 18.55
N LYS A 283 1.02 23.84 19.73
CA LYS A 283 1.69 22.75 20.49
C LYS A 283 0.75 21.62 20.84
N HIS A 284 -0.42 21.93 21.40
CA HIS A 284 -1.39 20.91 21.83
C HIS A 284 -1.87 20.10 20.62
N THR A 285 -2.21 20.77 19.52
CA THR A 285 -2.63 20.08 18.28
C THR A 285 -1.53 19.17 17.72
N MET A 286 -0.25 19.58 17.79
CA MET A 286 0.85 18.70 17.36
C MET A 286 1.07 17.53 18.32
N VAL A 287 0.83 17.71 19.61
CA VAL A 287 0.82 16.59 20.57
C VAL A 287 -0.30 15.62 20.25
N ASP A 288 -1.51 16.11 19.95
CA ASP A 288 -2.64 15.25 19.54
C ASP A 288 -2.32 14.46 18.27
N ALA A 289 -1.67 15.11 17.28
CA ALA A 289 -1.23 14.45 16.06
C ALA A 289 -0.20 13.34 16.35
N HIS A 290 0.77 13.62 17.21
CA HIS A 290 1.79 12.63 17.59
C HIS A 290 1.18 11.47 18.39
N MET A 291 0.28 11.74 19.32
CA MET A 291 -0.45 10.70 20.07
C MET A 291 -1.28 9.81 19.13
N GLY A 292 -1.91 10.40 18.13
CA GLY A 292 -2.63 9.66 17.07
C GLY A 292 -1.70 8.73 16.29
N TYR A 293 -0.54 9.23 15.89
CA TYR A 293 0.49 8.44 15.21
C TYR A 293 0.99 7.27 16.07
N GLU A 294 1.36 7.53 17.35
CA GLU A 294 1.86 6.48 18.24
C GLU A 294 0.81 5.38 18.48
N ARG A 295 -0.45 5.77 18.61
CA ARG A 295 -1.56 4.83 18.73
C ARG A 295 -1.74 3.99 17.45
N ALA A 296 -1.74 4.63 16.29
CA ALA A 296 -1.86 3.95 14.99
C ALA A 296 -0.69 2.97 14.77
N ARG A 297 0.53 3.40 15.09
CA ARG A 297 1.74 2.57 14.97
C ARG A 297 1.72 1.37 15.92
N SER A 298 1.24 1.56 17.14
CA SER A 298 1.09 0.46 18.10
C SER A 298 0.10 -0.60 17.59
N HIS A 299 -1.03 -0.18 17.02
CA HIS A 299 -1.98 -1.10 16.37
C HIS A 299 -1.37 -1.77 15.13
N LEU A 300 -0.59 -1.05 14.34
CA LEU A 300 0.09 -1.59 13.16
C LEU A 300 1.00 -2.76 13.50
N TYR A 301 1.93 -2.58 14.46
CA TYR A 301 2.86 -3.65 14.83
C TYR A 301 2.18 -4.79 15.58
N SER A 302 1.14 -4.51 16.35
CA SER A 302 0.27 -5.56 16.91
C SER A 302 -0.39 -6.38 15.79
N ALA A 303 -0.92 -5.71 14.76
CA ALA A 303 -1.53 -6.39 13.61
C ALA A 303 -0.51 -7.20 12.80
N ALA A 304 0.69 -6.66 12.59
CA ALA A 304 1.77 -7.37 11.91
C ALA A 304 2.14 -8.68 12.62
N TYR A 305 2.21 -8.64 13.95
CA TYR A 305 2.55 -9.80 14.78
C TYR A 305 1.49 -10.91 14.72
N VAL A 306 0.20 -10.55 14.71
CA VAL A 306 -0.90 -11.54 14.75
C VAL A 306 -1.52 -11.82 13.38
N PHE A 307 -0.97 -11.27 12.30
CA PHE A 307 -1.59 -11.28 10.97
C PHE A 307 -2.00 -12.68 10.49
N ASP A 308 -1.13 -13.66 10.66
CA ASP A 308 -1.37 -15.03 10.22
C ASP A 308 -2.11 -15.90 11.27
N GLN A 309 -2.52 -15.32 12.42
CA GLN A 309 -3.27 -16.01 13.46
C GLN A 309 -4.77 -15.95 13.17
N GLN A 310 -5.44 -17.09 13.17
CA GLN A 310 -6.88 -17.17 12.87
C GLN A 310 -7.73 -16.36 13.85
N GLY A 311 -8.57 -15.47 13.30
CA GLY A 311 -9.52 -14.62 14.02
C GLY A 311 -8.94 -13.37 14.64
N GLU A 312 -7.75 -13.43 15.23
CA GLU A 312 -7.13 -12.26 15.86
C GLU A 312 -6.54 -11.29 14.84
N GLY A 313 -6.00 -11.81 13.74
CA GLY A 313 -5.41 -11.01 12.68
C GLY A 313 -6.40 -10.05 12.05
N GLU A 314 -7.63 -10.45 11.78
CA GLU A 314 -8.63 -9.60 11.17
C GLU A 314 -8.99 -8.39 12.06
N ILE A 315 -9.27 -8.61 13.34
CA ILE A 315 -9.60 -7.54 14.29
C ILE A 315 -8.44 -6.54 14.36
N ALA A 316 -7.22 -7.04 14.55
CA ALA A 316 -6.04 -6.19 14.69
C ALA A 316 -5.76 -5.34 13.44
N VAL A 317 -5.85 -5.94 12.24
CA VAL A 317 -5.64 -5.23 10.96
C VAL A 317 -6.70 -4.14 10.74
N ARG A 318 -7.98 -4.46 11.01
CA ARG A 318 -9.06 -3.47 10.86
C ARG A 318 -8.90 -2.30 11.84
N MET A 319 -8.45 -2.55 13.06
CA MET A 319 -8.10 -1.50 14.03
C MET A 319 -6.93 -0.66 13.52
N ALA A 320 -5.85 -1.29 13.07
CA ALA A 320 -4.68 -0.59 12.55
C ALA A 320 -5.02 0.31 11.35
N LYS A 321 -5.80 -0.19 10.38
CA LYS A 321 -6.20 0.61 9.21
C LYS A 321 -7.10 1.79 9.59
N ALA A 322 -8.06 1.58 10.49
CA ALA A 322 -8.95 2.65 10.95
C ALA A 322 -8.18 3.77 11.67
N GLU A 323 -7.28 3.41 12.59
CA GLU A 323 -6.46 4.38 13.33
C GLU A 323 -5.43 5.07 12.43
N ALA A 324 -4.78 4.36 11.51
CA ALA A 324 -3.83 4.95 10.55
C ALA A 324 -4.54 5.96 9.62
N ASN A 325 -5.76 5.66 9.17
CA ASN A 325 -6.57 6.58 8.38
C ASN A 325 -6.82 7.91 9.11
N GLU A 326 -7.21 7.85 10.38
CA GLU A 326 -7.51 9.05 11.18
C GLU A 326 -6.25 9.81 11.55
N ALA A 327 -5.20 9.10 11.98
CA ALA A 327 -3.94 9.73 12.38
C ALA A 327 -3.29 10.48 11.21
N PHE A 328 -3.17 9.84 10.05
CA PHE A 328 -2.54 10.47 8.89
C PHE A 328 -3.39 11.60 8.32
N SER A 329 -4.70 11.42 8.22
CA SER A 329 -5.60 12.46 7.75
C SER A 329 -5.56 13.70 8.65
N PHE A 330 -5.57 13.51 9.98
CA PHE A 330 -5.48 14.60 10.95
C PHE A 330 -4.12 15.31 10.86
N ALA A 331 -3.02 14.56 10.89
CA ALA A 331 -1.68 15.15 10.84
C ALA A 331 -1.44 15.95 9.55
N ALA A 332 -1.81 15.39 8.40
CA ALA A 332 -1.65 16.05 7.11
C ALA A 332 -2.55 17.29 6.96
N ASP A 333 -3.75 17.26 7.50
CA ASP A 333 -4.68 18.39 7.53
C ASP A 333 -4.12 19.54 8.39
N ARG A 334 -3.60 19.22 9.56
CA ARG A 334 -2.94 20.20 10.45
C ARG A 334 -1.66 20.75 9.84
N ALA A 335 -0.90 19.95 9.11
CA ALA A 335 0.26 20.42 8.37
C ALA A 335 -0.09 21.52 7.37
N ILE A 336 -1.10 21.30 6.52
CA ILE A 336 -1.59 22.34 5.60
C ILE A 336 -1.95 23.62 6.35
N GLN A 337 -2.77 23.48 7.41
CA GLN A 337 -3.24 24.62 8.19
C GLN A 337 -2.07 25.43 8.80
N PHE A 338 -1.06 24.74 9.37
CA PHE A 338 0.02 25.38 10.11
C PHE A 338 1.08 26.03 9.21
N HIS A 339 1.20 25.56 7.97
CA HIS A 339 2.01 26.25 6.95
C HIS A 339 1.28 27.48 6.36
N GLY A 340 -0.01 27.70 6.68
CA GLY A 340 -0.80 28.84 6.23
C GLY A 340 -0.97 28.88 4.71
N GLY A 341 -0.93 30.06 4.11
CA GLY A 341 -1.07 30.21 2.66
C GLY A 341 -0.05 29.46 1.81
N PHE A 342 1.14 29.17 2.36
CA PHE A 342 2.13 28.32 1.72
C PHE A 342 1.70 26.84 1.71
N GLY A 343 1.00 26.37 2.73
CA GLY A 343 0.67 24.97 2.95
C GLY A 343 -0.09 24.28 1.81
N PHE A 344 -0.94 25.03 1.09
CA PHE A 344 -1.73 24.45 -0.02
C PHE A 344 -1.09 24.69 -1.41
N THR A 345 0.06 25.36 -1.48
CA THR A 345 0.79 25.54 -2.74
C THR A 345 1.53 24.27 -3.14
N TYR A 346 1.81 24.12 -4.43
CA TYR A 346 2.62 23.00 -4.93
C TYR A 346 4.07 23.01 -4.41
N ASP A 347 4.58 24.16 -3.97
CA ASP A 347 5.93 24.28 -3.42
C ASP A 347 6.07 23.71 -2.01
N CYS A 348 4.95 23.56 -1.28
CA CYS A 348 4.95 23.00 0.07
C CYS A 348 4.82 21.48 0.04
N ASP A 349 5.73 20.75 0.72
CA ASP A 349 5.68 19.29 0.74
C ASP A 349 4.50 18.74 1.54
N ALA A 350 3.93 19.52 2.46
CA ALA A 350 2.75 19.11 3.21
C ALA A 350 1.58 18.68 2.31
N GLN A 351 1.43 19.32 1.12
CA GLN A 351 0.37 18.97 0.18
C GLN A 351 0.56 17.56 -0.42
N LEU A 352 1.79 17.09 -0.61
CA LEU A 352 2.06 15.73 -1.10
C LEU A 352 1.57 14.69 -0.08
N TYR A 353 1.90 14.89 1.20
CA TYR A 353 1.40 14.03 2.29
C TYR A 353 -0.12 14.12 2.43
N ARG A 354 -0.71 15.31 2.27
CA ARG A 354 -2.18 15.45 2.33
C ARG A 354 -2.88 14.68 1.21
N ARG A 355 -2.37 14.72 0.00
CA ARG A 355 -2.87 13.97 -1.15
C ARG A 355 -2.72 12.46 -0.93
N ARG A 356 -1.57 12.00 -0.44
CA ARG A 356 -1.33 10.61 -0.07
C ARG A 356 -2.29 10.16 1.05
N ALA A 357 -2.56 10.99 2.06
CA ALA A 357 -3.52 10.67 3.11
C ALA A 357 -4.95 10.50 2.57
N ILE A 358 -5.39 11.35 1.63
CA ILE A 358 -6.70 11.22 0.99
C ILE A 358 -6.76 9.94 0.15
N TRP A 359 -5.75 9.67 -0.66
CA TRP A 359 -5.64 8.47 -1.47
C TRP A 359 -5.70 7.22 -0.60
N GLY A 360 -4.82 7.10 0.39
CA GLY A 360 -4.74 5.95 1.29
C GLY A 360 -6.02 5.75 2.12
N SER A 361 -6.73 6.83 2.47
CA SER A 361 -7.99 6.70 3.22
C SER A 361 -9.13 6.10 2.39
N ALA A 362 -9.11 6.28 1.07
CA ALA A 362 -10.14 5.74 0.18
C ALA A 362 -9.90 4.29 -0.22
N LEU A 363 -8.61 3.87 -0.32
CA LEU A 363 -8.26 2.53 -0.75
C LEU A 363 -8.50 1.49 0.35
N HIS A 364 -8.99 0.31 -0.05
CA HIS A 364 -9.23 -0.85 0.81
C HIS A 364 -10.09 -0.53 2.06
N GLY A 365 -11.01 0.40 1.92
CA GLY A 365 -11.93 0.83 2.98
C GLY A 365 -11.40 1.98 3.84
N ASP A 366 -12.29 2.91 4.16
CA ASP A 366 -12.03 4.01 5.09
C ASP A 366 -12.18 3.57 6.57
N ALA A 367 -11.91 4.48 7.50
CA ALA A 367 -12.04 4.21 8.93
C ALA A 367 -13.48 3.77 9.32
N ARG A 368 -14.50 4.29 8.64
CA ARG A 368 -15.89 3.92 8.89
C ARG A 368 -16.21 2.51 8.40
N TYR A 369 -15.70 2.14 7.23
CA TYR A 369 -15.81 0.79 6.68
C TYR A 369 -15.22 -0.24 7.66
N HIS A 370 -13.98 -0.03 8.10
CA HIS A 370 -13.31 -0.95 9.03
C HIS A 370 -14.00 -1.03 10.39
N ARG A 371 -14.48 0.09 10.95
CA ARG A 371 -15.25 0.08 12.20
C ARG A 371 -16.58 -0.66 12.06
N ARG A 372 -17.26 -0.56 10.92
CA ARG A 372 -18.48 -1.34 10.66
C ARG A 372 -18.19 -2.84 10.63
N LYS A 373 -17.11 -3.26 9.97
CA LYS A 373 -16.68 -4.67 9.97
C LYS A 373 -16.31 -5.15 11.39
N LEU A 374 -15.56 -4.34 12.13
CA LEU A 374 -15.22 -4.63 13.52
C LEU A 374 -16.44 -4.82 14.42
N ALA A 375 -17.45 -3.98 14.28
CA ALA A 375 -18.68 -4.12 15.06
C ALA A 375 -19.33 -5.48 14.84
N GLY A 376 -19.36 -6.00 13.61
CA GLY A 376 -19.88 -7.32 13.30
C GLY A 376 -19.02 -8.49 13.78
N LEU A 377 -17.74 -8.25 14.09
CA LEU A 377 -16.84 -9.27 14.64
C LEU A 377 -16.85 -9.31 16.18
N MET A 378 -17.20 -8.19 16.82
CA MET A 378 -17.10 -8.03 18.28
C MET A 378 -18.44 -8.20 19.00
N PHE A 379 -19.56 -8.02 18.31
CA PHE A 379 -20.92 -8.05 18.83
C PHE A 379 -21.85 -8.95 18.03
#